data_341a1a85a1a5c9d8ee8d4026dc24ca9a
#
_entry.id   341a1a85a1a5c9d8ee8d4026dc24ca9a
#
_cell.length_a   1.000
_cell.length_b   1.000
_cell.length_c   1.000
_cell.angle_alpha   90.00
_cell.angle_beta   90.00
_cell.angle_gamma   90.00
#
_symmetry.space_group_name_H-M   'P 1'
#
loop_
_entity.id
_entity.type
_entity.pdbx_description
1 polymer ?
#
loop_
_entity_poly.entity_id
_entity_poly.type
_entity_poly.pdbx_seq_one_letter_code
_entity_poly.pdbx_strand_id
1 'polypeptide(L)'
;MITSIVFDVDDTIYDQQAPYRIAVEKCFPDFDMSKINQAYIRFRRYSDVGFPRVMAGEWTTEYFRFWRCKETLLEFGYREIDEATGVHFQEIYEEELENITMLDEMRMTLDFLKEKGVPMGIITNGPTEHQLKKVKKLGLYDYVDPKRVLVSQATGFQKPEKEIFNLAAEQFDMNPATTLYVGDSYDNDVVGAFNGGWHSMWFN
;
A
#
# COMPACT_ATOMS: atom_id res chain seq x y z
N MET A 1 -26.65 11.28 -3.08
CA MET A 1 -25.60 11.94 -3.92
C MET A 1 -24.31 11.90 -3.12
N ILE A 2 -23.18 11.54 -3.71
CA ILE A 2 -21.87 11.54 -3.04
C ILE A 2 -21.39 12.98 -2.87
N THR A 3 -20.94 13.33 -1.69
CA THR A 3 -20.47 14.68 -1.31
C THR A 3 -19.01 14.71 -0.86
N SER A 4 -18.41 13.56 -0.58
CA SER A 4 -17.00 13.43 -0.16
C SER A 4 -16.42 12.11 -0.60
N ILE A 5 -15.10 12.04 -0.75
CA ILE A 5 -14.39 10.83 -1.19
C ILE A 5 -13.19 10.59 -0.29
N VAL A 6 -12.99 9.33 0.08
CA VAL A 6 -11.83 8.88 0.87
C VAL A 6 -11.12 7.75 0.13
N PHE A 7 -9.79 7.78 0.11
CA PHE A 7 -8.97 6.85 -0.65
C PHE A 7 -8.10 5.99 0.27
N ASP A 8 -7.86 4.76 -0.15
CA ASP A 8 -6.67 4.02 0.25
C ASP A 8 -5.42 4.58 -0.45
N VAL A 9 -4.24 4.10 -0.10
CA VAL A 9 -2.96 4.55 -0.67
C VAL A 9 -2.32 3.47 -1.52
N ASP A 10 -2.05 2.29 -0.94
CA ASP A 10 -1.30 1.22 -1.57
C ASP A 10 -2.14 0.53 -2.66
N ASP A 11 -1.59 0.35 -3.86
CA ASP A 11 -2.30 -0.19 -5.06
C ASP A 11 -3.60 0.57 -5.45
N THR A 12 -3.80 1.76 -4.87
CA THR A 12 -4.90 2.66 -5.20
C THR A 12 -4.37 3.99 -5.77
N ILE A 13 -3.51 4.68 -5.04
CA ILE A 13 -2.93 5.96 -5.49
C ILE A 13 -1.69 5.72 -6.37
N TYR A 14 -0.95 4.67 -6.12
CA TYR A 14 0.26 4.30 -6.85
C TYR A 14 0.36 2.78 -6.99
N ASP A 15 1.11 2.30 -7.98
CA ASP A 15 1.41 0.86 -8.17
C ASP A 15 2.45 0.41 -7.14
N GLN A 16 2.01 -0.27 -6.09
CA GLN A 16 2.87 -0.79 -5.02
C GLN A 16 3.81 -1.89 -5.53
N GLN A 17 3.46 -2.56 -6.62
CA GLN A 17 4.28 -3.59 -7.23
C GLN A 17 5.42 -3.03 -8.07
N ALA A 18 5.31 -1.81 -8.61
CA ALA A 18 6.30 -1.24 -9.52
C ALA A 18 7.74 -1.28 -8.97
N PRO A 19 8.03 -0.88 -7.73
CA PRO A 19 9.36 -1.01 -7.13
C PRO A 19 9.92 -2.44 -7.15
N TYR A 20 9.08 -3.42 -6.82
CA TYR A 20 9.47 -4.83 -6.84
C TYR A 20 9.77 -5.31 -8.26
N ARG A 21 8.91 -4.98 -9.22
CA ARG A 21 9.09 -5.34 -10.64
C ARG A 21 10.40 -4.80 -11.18
N ILE A 22 10.69 -3.51 -10.95
CA ILE A 22 11.93 -2.87 -11.39
C ILE A 22 13.16 -3.53 -10.75
N ALA A 23 13.09 -3.81 -9.45
CA ALA A 23 14.19 -4.50 -8.76
C ALA A 23 14.44 -5.91 -9.31
N VAL A 24 13.38 -6.67 -9.61
CA VAL A 24 13.50 -8.00 -10.25
C VAL A 24 14.11 -7.88 -11.65
N GLU A 25 13.64 -6.96 -12.47
CA GLU A 25 14.18 -6.74 -13.83
C GLU A 25 15.67 -6.39 -13.81
N LYS A 26 16.10 -5.54 -12.86
CA LYS A 26 17.50 -5.13 -12.73
C LYS A 26 18.41 -6.24 -12.20
N CYS A 27 17.96 -7.02 -11.22
CA CYS A 27 18.78 -8.01 -10.53
C CYS A 27 18.71 -9.42 -11.17
N PHE A 28 17.60 -9.74 -11.80
CA PHE A 28 17.29 -11.07 -12.29
C PHE A 28 16.80 -11.04 -13.75
N PRO A 29 17.66 -10.66 -14.71
CA PRO A 29 17.25 -10.44 -16.10
C PRO A 29 16.70 -11.69 -16.79
N ASP A 30 17.03 -12.88 -16.27
CA ASP A 30 16.53 -14.17 -16.78
C ASP A 30 15.22 -14.63 -16.09
N PHE A 31 14.66 -13.82 -15.18
CA PHE A 31 13.39 -14.14 -14.53
C PHE A 31 12.24 -14.04 -15.54
N ASP A 32 11.33 -15.01 -15.50
CA ASP A 32 10.13 -14.99 -16.33
C ASP A 32 9.14 -13.90 -15.85
N MET A 33 9.21 -12.73 -16.45
CA MET A 33 8.39 -11.57 -16.10
C MET A 33 6.89 -11.79 -16.28
N SER A 34 6.45 -12.82 -17.00
CA SER A 34 5.02 -13.17 -17.06
C SER A 34 4.47 -13.64 -15.71
N LYS A 35 5.36 -14.03 -14.79
CA LYS A 35 5.04 -14.49 -13.42
C LYS A 35 5.14 -13.38 -12.37
N ILE A 36 5.52 -12.16 -12.73
CA ILE A 36 5.89 -11.09 -11.79
C ILE A 36 4.77 -10.76 -10.79
N ASN A 37 3.50 -10.73 -11.22
CA ASN A 37 2.37 -10.45 -10.35
C ASN A 37 2.23 -11.52 -9.26
N GLN A 38 2.33 -12.78 -9.64
CA GLN A 38 2.25 -13.90 -8.69
C GLN A 38 3.47 -13.92 -7.77
N ALA A 39 4.66 -13.63 -8.29
CA ALA A 39 5.89 -13.54 -7.52
C ALA A 39 5.80 -12.42 -6.47
N TYR A 40 5.25 -11.26 -6.83
CA TYR A 40 5.02 -10.16 -5.88
C TYR A 40 4.08 -10.57 -4.74
N ILE A 41 2.95 -11.22 -5.05
CA ILE A 41 2.01 -11.73 -4.03
C ILE A 41 2.73 -12.69 -3.08
N ARG A 42 3.59 -13.57 -3.59
CA ARG A 42 4.38 -14.49 -2.76
C ARG A 42 5.44 -13.77 -1.92
N PHE A 43 6.12 -12.80 -2.51
CA PHE A 43 7.09 -11.97 -1.80
C PHE A 43 6.45 -11.23 -0.61
N ARG A 44 5.24 -10.70 -0.79
CA ARG A 44 4.45 -10.10 0.29
C ARG A 44 4.08 -11.13 1.36
N ARG A 45 3.62 -12.32 0.95
CA ARG A 45 3.30 -13.41 1.88
C ARG A 45 4.51 -13.87 2.68
N TYR A 46 5.68 -13.98 2.05
CA TYR A 46 6.92 -14.30 2.78
C TYR A 46 7.29 -13.17 3.74
N SER A 47 6.97 -11.93 3.41
CA SER A 47 7.14 -10.80 4.35
C SER A 47 6.27 -10.96 5.60
N ASP A 48 5.01 -11.32 5.43
CA ASP A 48 4.06 -11.52 6.55
C ASP A 48 4.48 -12.71 7.45
N VAL A 49 5.07 -13.75 6.87
CA VAL A 49 5.57 -14.93 7.62
C VAL A 49 6.89 -14.64 8.33
N GLY A 50 7.81 -13.91 7.69
CA GLY A 50 9.17 -13.71 8.21
C GLY A 50 9.28 -12.54 9.18
N PHE A 51 8.52 -11.47 8.99
CA PHE A 51 8.60 -10.27 9.83
C PHE A 51 8.34 -10.52 11.32
N PRO A 52 7.37 -11.35 11.74
CA PRO A 52 7.19 -11.71 13.15
C PRO A 52 8.42 -12.35 13.79
N ARG A 53 9.23 -13.10 13.03
CA ARG A 53 10.49 -13.69 13.53
C ARG A 53 11.59 -12.65 13.78
N VAL A 54 11.62 -11.60 12.94
CA VAL A 54 12.48 -10.44 13.18
C VAL A 54 12.07 -9.73 14.47
N MET A 55 10.77 -9.51 14.66
CA MET A 55 10.23 -8.88 15.87
C MET A 55 10.47 -9.70 17.13
N ALA A 56 10.50 -11.03 17.02
CA ALA A 56 10.85 -11.94 18.12
C ALA A 56 12.37 -12.03 18.37
N GLY A 57 13.20 -11.40 17.54
CA GLY A 57 14.66 -11.49 17.63
C GLY A 57 15.26 -12.82 17.17
N GLU A 58 14.46 -13.66 16.50
CA GLU A 58 14.91 -14.95 15.97
C GLU A 58 15.75 -14.78 14.69
N TRP A 59 15.41 -13.76 13.88
CA TRP A 59 16.10 -13.43 12.64
C TRP A 59 16.63 -12.00 12.66
N THR A 60 17.75 -11.78 11.97
CA THR A 60 18.17 -10.42 11.62
C THR A 60 17.33 -9.88 10.47
N THR A 61 17.24 -8.56 10.35
CA THR A 61 16.55 -7.90 9.24
C THR A 61 17.18 -8.27 7.89
N GLU A 62 18.51 -8.35 7.84
CA GLU A 62 19.27 -8.70 6.63
C GLU A 62 18.94 -10.13 6.19
N TYR A 63 18.97 -11.10 7.10
CA TYR A 63 18.60 -12.47 6.79
C TYR A 63 17.16 -12.58 6.29
N PHE A 64 16.21 -11.91 6.94
CA PHE A 64 14.81 -11.87 6.53
C PHE A 64 14.65 -11.33 5.11
N ARG A 65 15.33 -10.23 4.78
CA ARG A 65 15.27 -9.58 3.47
C ARG A 65 15.80 -10.51 2.37
N PHE A 66 16.94 -11.13 2.61
CA PHE A 66 17.52 -12.16 1.73
C PHE A 66 16.59 -13.37 1.59
N TRP A 67 16.13 -13.93 2.72
CA TRP A 67 15.31 -15.13 2.74
C TRP A 67 14.03 -14.96 1.91
N ARG A 68 13.27 -13.90 2.12
CA ARG A 68 12.02 -13.70 1.37
C ARG A 68 12.24 -13.54 -0.14
N CYS A 69 13.33 -12.89 -0.55
CA CYS A 69 13.71 -12.78 -1.96
C CYS A 69 14.03 -14.15 -2.54
N LYS A 70 14.92 -14.90 -1.87
CA LYS A 70 15.35 -16.23 -2.27
C LYS A 70 14.18 -17.21 -2.40
N GLU A 71 13.34 -17.31 -1.36
CA GLU A 71 12.20 -18.25 -1.38
C GLU A 71 11.21 -17.89 -2.49
N THR A 72 10.97 -16.59 -2.73
CA THR A 72 10.12 -16.17 -3.84
C THR A 72 10.69 -16.64 -5.18
N LEU A 73 11.95 -16.38 -5.46
CA LEU A 73 12.58 -16.75 -6.71
C LEU A 73 12.57 -18.26 -6.94
N LEU A 74 12.87 -19.05 -5.90
CA LEU A 74 12.86 -20.51 -5.96
C LEU A 74 11.45 -21.06 -6.27
N GLU A 75 10.39 -20.51 -5.64
CA GLU A 75 9.00 -20.94 -5.89
C GLU A 75 8.62 -20.76 -7.36
N PHE A 76 9.17 -19.76 -8.04
CA PHE A 76 8.90 -19.49 -9.46
C PHE A 76 9.93 -20.13 -10.42
N GLY A 77 10.78 -21.01 -9.90
CA GLY A 77 11.72 -21.81 -10.71
C GLY A 77 12.99 -21.07 -11.11
N TYR A 78 13.30 -19.96 -10.45
CA TYR A 78 14.59 -19.30 -10.63
C TYR A 78 15.69 -20.03 -9.87
N ARG A 79 16.94 -19.79 -10.25
CA ARG A 79 18.10 -20.38 -9.56
C ARG A 79 18.23 -19.84 -8.12
N GLU A 80 18.88 -20.62 -7.27
CA GLU A 80 19.27 -20.15 -5.95
C GLU A 80 20.21 -18.96 -6.06
N ILE A 81 19.99 -17.97 -5.18
CA ILE A 81 20.83 -16.78 -5.06
C ILE A 81 21.63 -16.81 -3.76
N ASP A 82 22.78 -16.17 -3.76
CA ASP A 82 23.57 -15.94 -2.55
C ASP A 82 23.07 -14.71 -1.78
N GLU A 83 23.59 -14.54 -0.57
CA GLU A 83 23.21 -13.45 0.32
C GLU A 83 23.57 -12.08 -0.28
N ALA A 84 24.72 -11.96 -0.93
CA ALA A 84 25.15 -10.70 -1.57
C ALA A 84 24.17 -10.26 -2.66
N THR A 85 23.68 -11.19 -3.47
CA THR A 85 22.67 -10.92 -4.49
C THR A 85 21.34 -10.49 -3.85
N GLY A 86 20.94 -11.13 -2.75
CA GLY A 86 19.73 -10.77 -2.03
C GLY A 86 19.81 -9.38 -1.36
N VAL A 87 20.98 -9.01 -0.84
CA VAL A 87 21.24 -7.66 -0.31
C VAL A 87 21.17 -6.63 -1.44
N HIS A 88 21.81 -6.88 -2.57
CA HIS A 88 21.77 -5.97 -3.72
C HIS A 88 20.34 -5.76 -4.27
N PHE A 89 19.55 -6.83 -4.37
CA PHE A 89 18.13 -6.71 -4.71
C PHE A 89 17.38 -5.81 -3.72
N GLN A 90 17.64 -5.98 -2.42
CA GLN A 90 16.97 -5.18 -1.40
C GLN A 90 17.34 -3.69 -1.49
N GLU A 91 18.60 -3.37 -1.76
CA GLU A 91 19.07 -1.99 -1.96
C GLU A 91 18.33 -1.32 -3.14
N ILE A 92 18.25 -2.00 -4.28
CA ILE A 92 17.51 -1.50 -5.45
C ILE A 92 16.01 -1.36 -5.12
N TYR A 93 15.42 -2.35 -4.46
CA TYR A 93 14.00 -2.30 -4.09
C TYR A 93 13.70 -1.11 -3.15
N GLU A 94 14.58 -0.83 -2.19
CA GLU A 94 14.45 0.34 -1.30
C GLU A 94 14.64 1.66 -2.05
N GLU A 95 15.58 1.73 -2.99
CA GLU A 95 15.75 2.90 -3.85
C GLU A 95 14.49 3.18 -4.68
N GLU A 96 13.90 2.16 -5.28
CA GLU A 96 12.67 2.29 -6.06
C GLU A 96 11.45 2.66 -5.18
N LEU A 97 11.40 2.19 -3.94
CA LEU A 97 10.38 2.62 -2.97
C LEU A 97 10.50 4.14 -2.63
N GLU A 98 11.71 4.70 -2.70
CA GLU A 98 11.91 6.14 -2.56
C GLU A 98 11.49 6.92 -3.84
N ASN A 99 11.26 6.25 -4.96
CA ASN A 99 10.92 6.85 -6.25
C ASN A 99 9.47 6.61 -6.70
N ILE A 100 8.59 6.16 -5.78
CA ILE A 100 7.18 5.96 -6.09
C ILE A 100 6.52 7.24 -6.61
N THR A 101 5.66 7.09 -7.60
CA THR A 101 4.89 8.18 -8.20
C THR A 101 3.41 7.84 -8.23
N MET A 102 2.57 8.86 -8.11
CA MET A 102 1.13 8.71 -8.26
C MET A 102 0.78 8.26 -9.69
N LEU A 103 -0.19 7.36 -9.83
CA LEU A 103 -0.77 7.00 -11.11
C LEU A 103 -1.34 8.25 -11.79
N ASP A 104 -1.16 8.38 -13.10
CA ASP A 104 -1.63 9.56 -13.85
C ASP A 104 -3.16 9.70 -13.78
N GLU A 105 -3.89 8.58 -13.82
CA GLU A 105 -5.35 8.55 -13.69
C GLU A 105 -5.81 9.05 -12.33
N MET A 106 -5.07 8.70 -11.27
CA MET A 106 -5.37 9.18 -9.92
C MET A 106 -5.05 10.66 -9.77
N ARG A 107 -3.96 11.12 -10.37
CA ARG A 107 -3.61 12.56 -10.41
C ARG A 107 -4.73 13.37 -11.06
N MET A 108 -5.16 12.94 -12.24
CA MET A 108 -6.28 13.60 -12.95
C MET A 108 -7.57 13.60 -12.12
N THR A 109 -7.84 12.48 -11.43
CA THR A 109 -9.02 12.36 -10.56
C THR A 109 -8.95 13.31 -9.37
N LEU A 110 -7.81 13.35 -8.67
CA LEU A 110 -7.62 14.23 -7.51
C LEU A 110 -7.65 15.72 -7.93
N ASP A 111 -7.04 16.07 -9.05
CA ASP A 111 -7.09 17.44 -9.61
C ASP A 111 -8.53 17.86 -9.90
N PHE A 112 -9.33 16.99 -10.54
CA PHE A 112 -10.73 17.25 -10.81
C PHE A 112 -11.55 17.43 -9.54
N LEU A 113 -11.37 16.55 -8.54
CA LEU A 113 -12.08 16.63 -7.26
C LEU A 113 -11.73 17.92 -6.50
N LYS A 114 -10.46 18.29 -6.51
CA LYS A 114 -9.96 19.54 -5.92
C LYS A 114 -10.57 20.77 -6.60
N GLU A 115 -10.61 20.80 -7.94
CA GLU A 115 -11.25 21.87 -8.70
C GLU A 115 -12.74 22.01 -8.35
N LYS A 116 -13.43 20.89 -8.14
CA LYS A 116 -14.85 20.86 -7.75
C LYS A 116 -15.08 21.14 -6.27
N GLY A 117 -14.03 21.30 -5.48
CA GLY A 117 -14.13 21.53 -4.05
C GLY A 117 -14.71 20.35 -3.28
N VAL A 118 -14.55 19.11 -3.79
CA VAL A 118 -15.02 17.88 -3.12
C VAL A 118 -14.09 17.56 -1.96
N PRO A 119 -14.58 17.46 -0.72
CA PRO A 119 -13.77 17.06 0.43
C PRO A 119 -13.17 15.67 0.21
N MET A 120 -11.85 15.55 0.46
CA MET A 120 -11.11 14.29 0.32
C MET A 120 -10.45 13.90 1.64
N GLY A 121 -10.23 12.59 1.84
CA GLY A 121 -9.52 12.01 2.97
C GLY A 121 -8.73 10.76 2.59
N ILE A 122 -7.93 10.28 3.51
CA ILE A 122 -7.10 9.06 3.37
C ILE A 122 -7.31 8.15 4.57
N ILE A 123 -7.52 6.86 4.35
CA ILE A 123 -7.42 5.82 5.38
C ILE A 123 -6.53 4.71 4.83
N THR A 124 -5.40 4.46 5.48
CA THR A 124 -4.43 3.45 5.03
C THR A 124 -3.98 2.55 6.18
N ASN A 125 -3.81 1.25 5.88
CA ASN A 125 -3.27 0.29 6.85
C ASN A 125 -1.73 0.28 6.79
N GLY A 126 -1.09 0.23 7.95
CA GLY A 126 0.34 0.04 8.06
C GLY A 126 1.02 0.84 9.18
N PRO A 127 2.37 0.76 9.25
CA PRO A 127 3.17 1.55 10.18
C PRO A 127 3.06 3.05 9.88
N THR A 128 2.86 3.85 10.93
CA THR A 128 2.56 5.29 10.82
C THR A 128 3.61 6.05 10.03
N GLU A 129 4.88 5.94 10.40
CA GLU A 129 5.96 6.65 9.72
C GLU A 129 6.07 6.27 8.24
N HIS A 130 5.92 4.97 7.95
CA HIS A 130 6.01 4.45 6.60
C HIS A 130 4.88 4.99 5.70
N GLN A 131 3.64 4.97 6.18
CA GLN A 131 2.50 5.46 5.41
C GLN A 131 2.52 6.98 5.25
N LEU A 132 2.86 7.74 6.29
CA LEU A 132 2.98 9.20 6.19
C LEU A 132 4.12 9.63 5.24
N LYS A 133 5.22 8.85 5.16
CA LYS A 133 6.29 9.07 4.16
C LYS A 133 5.74 8.92 2.74
N LYS A 134 4.93 7.89 2.47
CA LYS A 134 4.28 7.70 1.16
C LYS A 134 3.30 8.85 0.84
N VAL A 135 2.42 9.20 1.78
CA VAL A 135 1.47 10.32 1.63
C VAL A 135 2.20 11.60 1.22
N LYS A 136 3.32 11.91 1.90
CA LYS A 136 4.16 13.06 1.58
C LYS A 136 4.83 12.93 0.21
N LYS A 137 5.41 11.77 -0.08
CA LYS A 137 6.14 11.51 -1.33
C LYS A 137 5.23 11.60 -2.56
N LEU A 138 4.01 11.08 -2.44
CA LEU A 138 2.99 11.14 -3.49
C LEU A 138 2.33 12.51 -3.63
N GLY A 139 2.70 13.50 -2.80
CA GLY A 139 2.14 14.85 -2.85
C GLY A 139 0.67 14.93 -2.42
N LEU A 140 0.18 13.95 -1.64
CA LEU A 140 -1.24 13.89 -1.27
C LEU A 140 -1.68 15.04 -0.36
N TYR A 141 -0.75 15.69 0.34
CA TYR A 141 -1.06 16.89 1.14
C TYR A 141 -1.44 18.12 0.28
N ASP A 142 -1.22 18.08 -1.02
CA ASP A 142 -1.71 19.11 -1.93
C ASP A 142 -3.22 18.98 -2.17
N TYR A 143 -3.80 17.81 -1.86
CA TYR A 143 -5.21 17.45 -2.08
C TYR A 143 -6.00 17.25 -0.80
N VAL A 144 -5.35 16.77 0.25
CA VAL A 144 -5.99 16.34 1.50
C VAL A 144 -5.40 17.10 2.69
N ASP A 145 -6.27 17.67 3.53
CA ASP A 145 -5.85 18.24 4.82
C ASP A 145 -5.16 17.16 5.67
N PRO A 146 -3.97 17.41 6.25
CA PRO A 146 -3.30 16.46 7.13
C PRO A 146 -4.19 15.87 8.23
N LYS A 147 -5.20 16.61 8.69
CA LYS A 147 -6.20 16.14 9.67
C LYS A 147 -7.14 15.07 9.11
N ARG A 148 -7.21 14.94 7.79
CA ARG A 148 -8.00 13.94 7.07
C ARG A 148 -7.18 12.77 6.56
N VAL A 149 -6.08 12.46 7.23
CA VAL A 149 -5.23 11.28 6.99
C VAL A 149 -5.24 10.42 8.23
N LEU A 150 -5.76 9.19 8.12
CA LEU A 150 -5.72 8.18 9.16
C LEU A 150 -4.82 7.02 8.75
N VAL A 151 -3.93 6.66 9.66
CA VAL A 151 -3.07 5.48 9.53
C VAL A 151 -3.42 4.49 10.64
N SER A 152 -3.65 3.24 10.31
CA SER A 152 -4.16 2.22 11.24
C SER A 152 -3.34 2.10 12.53
N GLN A 153 -2.01 2.08 12.44
CA GLN A 153 -1.15 1.97 13.62
C GLN A 153 -1.32 3.15 14.60
N ALA A 154 -1.56 4.36 14.08
CA ALA A 154 -1.76 5.55 14.93
C ALA A 154 -3.11 5.56 15.64
N THR A 155 -4.11 4.88 15.07
CA THR A 155 -5.48 4.88 15.60
C THR A 155 -5.77 3.69 16.52
N GLY A 156 -4.99 2.61 16.41
CA GLY A 156 -5.26 1.34 17.07
C GLY A 156 -6.35 0.50 16.40
N PHE A 157 -6.95 0.99 15.32
CA PHE A 157 -7.92 0.29 14.48
C PHE A 157 -7.39 0.16 13.05
N GLN A 158 -7.78 -0.90 12.36
CA GLN A 158 -7.36 -1.15 10.98
C GLN A 158 -8.55 -1.54 10.10
N LYS A 159 -8.46 -1.31 8.81
CA LYS A 159 -9.40 -1.88 7.85
C LYS A 159 -9.30 -3.41 7.86
N PRO A 160 -10.39 -4.18 7.83
CA PRO A 160 -11.79 -3.79 7.58
C PRO A 160 -12.61 -3.46 8.84
N GLU A 161 -11.99 -3.21 9.99
CA GLU A 161 -12.71 -2.89 11.22
C GLU A 161 -13.53 -1.60 11.02
N LYS A 162 -14.85 -1.66 11.33
CA LYS A 162 -15.75 -0.49 11.18
C LYS A 162 -15.32 0.72 12.03
N GLU A 163 -14.57 0.47 13.08
CA GLU A 163 -14.08 1.46 14.05
C GLU A 163 -13.20 2.51 13.36
N ILE A 164 -12.35 2.13 12.40
CA ILE A 164 -11.51 3.08 11.67
C ILE A 164 -12.36 3.97 10.74
N PHE A 165 -13.41 3.44 10.13
CA PHE A 165 -14.34 4.21 9.28
C PHE A 165 -15.20 5.16 10.12
N ASN A 166 -15.65 4.73 11.30
CA ASN A 166 -16.38 5.59 12.23
C ASN A 166 -15.50 6.74 12.73
N LEU A 167 -14.26 6.45 13.10
CA LEU A 167 -13.28 7.46 13.50
C LEU A 167 -13.02 8.47 12.36
N ALA A 168 -12.89 7.96 11.13
CA ALA A 168 -12.72 8.82 9.96
C ALA A 168 -13.94 9.72 9.72
N ALA A 169 -15.14 9.20 9.83
CA ALA A 169 -16.37 9.98 9.66
C ALA A 169 -16.42 11.17 10.64
N GLU A 170 -16.08 10.90 11.91
CA GLU A 170 -16.03 11.93 12.96
C GLU A 170 -14.89 12.93 12.73
N GLN A 171 -13.66 12.44 12.55
CA GLN A 171 -12.46 13.30 12.43
C GLN A 171 -12.47 14.14 11.15
N PHE A 172 -12.99 13.60 10.04
CA PHE A 172 -13.03 14.29 8.75
C PHE A 172 -14.25 15.19 8.58
N ASP A 173 -15.22 15.11 9.51
CA ASP A 173 -16.53 15.75 9.39
C ASP A 173 -17.25 15.34 8.09
N MET A 174 -17.34 14.03 7.87
CA MET A 174 -17.95 13.43 6.69
C MET A 174 -19.12 12.53 7.06
N ASN A 175 -20.23 12.65 6.30
CA ASN A 175 -21.39 11.78 6.49
C ASN A 175 -21.19 10.43 5.76
N PRO A 176 -21.16 9.29 6.48
CA PRO A 176 -21.00 7.97 5.88
C PRO A 176 -21.95 7.71 4.69
N ALA A 177 -23.22 8.06 4.83
CA ALA A 177 -24.25 7.81 3.80
C ALA A 177 -24.04 8.60 2.49
N THR A 178 -23.13 9.58 2.46
CA THR A 178 -22.79 10.38 1.27
C THR A 178 -21.29 10.40 0.98
N THR A 179 -20.51 9.55 1.64
CA THR A 179 -19.08 9.41 1.41
C THR A 179 -18.79 8.14 0.61
N LEU A 180 -17.96 8.29 -0.43
CA LEU A 180 -17.44 7.18 -1.22
C LEU A 180 -16.01 6.83 -0.73
N TYR A 181 -15.79 5.58 -0.42
CA TYR A 181 -14.46 5.02 -0.19
C TYR A 181 -13.94 4.32 -1.45
N VAL A 182 -12.70 4.59 -1.84
CA VAL A 182 -12.06 4.01 -3.04
C VAL A 182 -10.81 3.26 -2.59
N GLY A 183 -10.70 1.99 -2.91
CA GLY A 183 -9.54 1.16 -2.58
C GLY A 183 -9.50 -0.13 -3.39
N ASP A 184 -8.31 -0.80 -3.38
CA ASP A 184 -8.03 -2.01 -4.18
C ASP A 184 -8.38 -3.31 -3.46
N SER A 185 -8.38 -3.32 -2.14
CA SER A 185 -8.63 -4.52 -1.35
C SER A 185 -10.12 -4.76 -1.14
N TYR A 186 -10.66 -5.84 -1.73
CA TYR A 186 -12.08 -6.16 -1.56
C TYR A 186 -12.48 -6.29 -0.09
N ASP A 187 -11.71 -7.05 0.70
CA ASP A 187 -12.04 -7.29 2.10
C ASP A 187 -11.80 -6.05 2.98
N ASN A 188 -10.66 -5.39 2.84
CA ASN A 188 -10.31 -4.25 3.69
C ASN A 188 -11.10 -3.00 3.33
N ASP A 189 -11.27 -2.72 2.04
CA ASP A 189 -11.79 -1.45 1.55
C ASP A 189 -13.27 -1.53 1.25
N VAL A 190 -13.69 -2.50 0.41
CA VAL A 190 -15.10 -2.59 0.00
C VAL A 190 -15.97 -3.08 1.14
N VAL A 191 -15.63 -4.23 1.74
CA VAL A 191 -16.39 -4.79 2.86
C VAL A 191 -16.26 -3.92 4.11
N GLY A 192 -15.05 -3.40 4.39
CA GLY A 192 -14.82 -2.52 5.54
C GLY A 192 -15.64 -1.24 5.46
N ALA A 193 -15.62 -0.53 4.33
CA ALA A 193 -16.42 0.67 4.10
C ALA A 193 -17.92 0.40 4.20
N PHE A 194 -18.40 -0.68 3.59
CA PHE A 194 -19.80 -1.09 3.69
C PHE A 194 -20.23 -1.32 5.14
N ASN A 195 -19.42 -2.03 5.94
CA ASN A 195 -19.70 -2.27 7.36
C ASN A 195 -19.68 -0.98 8.20
N GLY A 196 -18.91 0.03 7.78
CA GLY A 196 -18.90 1.38 8.34
C GLY A 196 -20.07 2.27 7.85
N GLY A 197 -20.95 1.76 6.99
CA GLY A 197 -22.07 2.51 6.43
C GLY A 197 -21.71 3.47 5.30
N TRP A 198 -20.54 3.31 4.70
CA TRP A 198 -20.06 4.12 3.57
C TRP A 198 -20.41 3.47 2.23
N HIS A 199 -20.43 4.26 1.17
CA HIS A 199 -20.36 3.72 -0.18
C HIS A 199 -18.92 3.30 -0.49
N SER A 200 -18.76 2.28 -1.32
CA SER A 200 -17.43 1.81 -1.74
C SER A 200 -17.32 1.65 -3.25
N MET A 201 -16.11 1.88 -3.75
CA MET A 201 -15.75 1.58 -5.15
C MET A 201 -14.47 0.73 -5.11
N TRP A 202 -14.56 -0.45 -5.72
CA TRP A 202 -13.41 -1.33 -5.87
C TRP A 202 -12.57 -0.86 -7.05
N PHE A 203 -11.34 -0.44 -6.74
CA PHE A 203 -10.32 -0.07 -7.72
C PHE A 203 -9.52 -1.34 -8.07
N ASN A 204 -9.76 -1.91 -9.28
CA ASN A 204 -9.15 -3.18 -9.70
C ASN A 204 -8.70 -3.11 -11.16
#